data_2f48598da2ccc075a7d0d465ea3b45db
#
_entry.id   2f48598da2ccc075a7d0d465ea3b45db
#
_cell.length_a   1.000
_cell.length_b   1.000
_cell.length_c   1.000
_cell.angle_alpha   90.00
_cell.angle_beta   90.00
_cell.angle_gamma   90.00
#
_symmetry.space_group_name_H-M   'P 1'
#
loop_
_entity.id
_entity.type
_entity.pdbx_description
1 polymer ?
#
loop_
_entity_poly.entity_id
_entity_poly.type
_entity_poly.pdbx_seq_one_letter_code
_entity_poly.pdbx_strand_id
1 'polypeptide(L)'
;MLDEPFGALDAFTREELWCVLRDLWQERKFTVLLVTHDLIESAFLADRVLVMSNRPGRVIMELEIPFERPRNLDMRFEKEFVDIVHQLRDQIRTARAA
;
A
#
# COMPACT_ATOMS: atom_id res chain seq x y z
N MET A 1 -4.05 9.91 10.59
CA MET A 1 -3.92 9.76 9.14
C MET A 1 -2.52 10.13 8.68
N LEU A 2 -1.92 9.30 7.86
CA LEU A 2 -0.59 9.54 7.30
C LEU A 2 -0.74 9.83 5.80
N ASP A 3 -0.37 11.03 5.38
CA ASP A 3 -0.52 11.49 4.00
C ASP A 3 0.85 11.50 3.32
N GLU A 4 1.14 10.47 2.53
CA GLU A 4 2.41 10.25 1.84
C GLU A 4 3.62 10.45 2.77
N PRO A 5 3.65 9.77 3.92
CA PRO A 5 4.65 10.05 4.95
C PRO A 5 6.09 9.74 4.52
N PHE A 6 6.26 8.88 3.51
CA PHE A 6 7.58 8.43 3.06
C PHE A 6 7.96 8.97 1.68
N GLY A 7 7.13 9.85 1.12
CA GLY A 7 7.29 10.30 -0.26
C GLY A 7 8.60 11.01 -0.58
N ALA A 8 9.19 11.72 0.39
CA ALA A 8 10.43 12.47 0.18
C ALA A 8 11.70 11.67 0.47
N LEU A 9 11.57 10.41 0.89
CA LEU A 9 12.69 9.57 1.29
C LEU A 9 13.23 8.75 0.14
N ASP A 10 14.53 8.41 0.20
CA ASP A 10 15.10 7.47 -0.75
C ASP A 10 14.55 6.05 -0.51
N ALA A 11 14.79 5.14 -1.47
CA ALA A 11 14.21 3.80 -1.45
C ALA A 11 14.63 3.00 -0.21
N PHE A 12 15.89 3.06 0.16
CA PHE A 12 16.39 2.27 1.30
C PHE A 12 15.84 2.78 2.62
N THR A 13 15.84 4.09 2.82
CA THR A 13 15.29 4.69 4.03
C THR A 13 13.80 4.42 4.14
N ARG A 14 13.09 4.49 3.02
CA ARG A 14 11.66 4.20 2.96
C ARG A 14 11.37 2.77 3.40
N GLU A 15 12.14 1.82 2.88
CA GLU A 15 11.97 0.41 3.23
C GLU A 15 12.23 0.16 4.71
N GLU A 16 13.25 0.80 5.28
CA GLU A 16 13.53 0.69 6.70
C GLU A 16 12.36 1.19 7.55
N LEU A 17 11.77 2.33 7.16
CA LEU A 17 10.63 2.89 7.88
C LEU A 17 9.37 2.06 7.70
N TRP A 18 9.18 1.44 6.54
CA TRP A 18 8.08 0.48 6.36
C TRP A 18 8.19 -0.66 7.37
N CYS A 19 9.38 -1.17 7.57
CA CYS A 19 9.61 -2.26 8.53
C CYS A 19 9.36 -1.80 9.97
N VAL A 20 9.76 -0.58 10.30
CA VAL A 20 9.49 -0.01 11.62
C VAL A 20 7.99 0.12 11.86
N LEU A 21 7.24 0.64 10.89
CA LEU A 21 5.80 0.79 11.00
C LEU A 21 5.10 -0.58 11.08
N ARG A 22 5.55 -1.54 10.28
CA ARG A 22 5.05 -2.91 10.34
C ARG A 22 5.22 -3.50 11.74
N ASP A 23 6.40 -3.34 12.31
CA ASP A 23 6.72 -3.91 13.63
C ASP A 23 5.92 -3.23 14.75
N LEU A 24 5.78 -1.90 14.67
CA LEU A 24 4.96 -1.16 15.61
C LEU A 24 3.50 -1.60 15.56
N TRP A 25 2.97 -1.76 14.37
CA TRP A 25 1.59 -2.21 14.20
C TRP A 25 1.41 -3.63 14.73
N GLN A 26 2.37 -4.51 14.46
CA GLN A 26 2.33 -5.89 14.93
C GLN A 26 2.30 -5.96 16.45
N GLU A 27 3.04 -5.06 17.10
CA GLU A 27 3.12 -5.00 18.54
C GLU A 27 1.86 -4.39 19.18
N ARG A 28 1.34 -3.30 18.59
CA ARG A 28 0.29 -2.50 19.21
C ARG A 28 -1.10 -2.63 18.60
N LYS A 29 -1.21 -3.12 17.37
CA LYS A 29 -2.49 -3.37 16.69
C LYS A 29 -3.42 -2.15 16.64
N PHE A 30 -2.88 -1.00 16.28
CA PHE A 30 -3.67 0.23 16.15
C PHE A 30 -4.19 0.39 14.71
N THR A 31 -5.22 1.23 14.56
CA THR A 31 -5.77 1.53 13.24
C THR A 31 -4.97 2.66 12.59
N VAL A 32 -4.54 2.45 11.35
CA VAL A 32 -3.79 3.45 10.59
C VAL A 32 -4.45 3.67 9.23
N LEU A 33 -4.62 4.93 8.88
CA LEU A 33 -5.03 5.33 7.53
C LEU A 33 -3.83 5.95 6.83
N LEU A 34 -3.39 5.32 5.74
CA LEU A 34 -2.22 5.74 4.98
C LEU A 34 -2.65 6.18 3.58
N VAL A 35 -2.29 7.39 3.19
CA VAL A 35 -2.53 7.91 1.84
C VAL A 35 -1.21 7.93 1.08
N THR A 36 -1.17 7.26 -0.07
CA THR A 36 0.07 7.14 -0.84
C THR A 36 -0.22 6.84 -2.30
N HIS A 37 0.70 7.21 -3.18
CA HIS A 37 0.71 6.82 -4.58
C HIS A 37 1.61 5.63 -4.83
N ASP A 38 2.34 5.16 -3.84
CA ASP A 38 3.24 4.02 -3.97
C ASP A 38 2.47 2.71 -3.77
N LEU A 39 2.30 1.95 -4.84
CA LEU A 39 1.53 0.71 -4.83
C LEU A 39 2.20 -0.39 -4.03
N ILE A 40 3.53 -0.45 -4.06
CA ILE A 40 4.29 -1.44 -3.28
C ILE A 40 4.11 -1.17 -1.79
N GLU A 41 4.18 0.10 -1.39
CA GLU A 41 3.92 0.51 -0.01
C GLU A 41 2.53 0.09 0.43
N SER A 42 1.52 0.36 -0.40
CA SER A 42 0.13 -0.02 -0.10
C SER A 42 0.00 -1.52 0.12
N ALA A 43 0.54 -2.33 -0.79
CA ALA A 43 0.43 -3.78 -0.71
C ALA A 43 1.23 -4.37 0.46
N PHE A 44 2.34 -3.73 0.82
CA PHE A 44 3.18 -4.21 1.91
C PHE A 44 2.59 -3.88 3.28
N LEU A 45 2.05 -2.68 3.46
CA LEU A 45 1.62 -2.21 4.78
C LEU A 45 0.15 -2.43 5.08
N ALA A 46 -0.73 -2.37 4.08
CA ALA A 46 -2.17 -2.33 4.31
C ALA A 46 -2.80 -3.71 4.45
N ASP A 47 -3.90 -3.77 5.20
CA ASP A 47 -4.80 -4.92 5.17
C ASP A 47 -5.80 -4.76 4.05
N ARG A 48 -6.15 -3.51 3.74
CA ARG A 48 -7.15 -3.15 2.75
C ARG A 48 -6.71 -1.89 2.02
N VAL A 49 -6.83 -1.91 0.70
CA VAL A 49 -6.49 -0.76 -0.14
C VAL A 49 -7.76 -0.24 -0.81
N LEU A 50 -7.98 1.06 -0.69
CA LEU A 50 -9.09 1.74 -1.36
C LEU A 50 -8.50 2.57 -2.50
N VAL A 51 -8.95 2.29 -3.74
CA VAL A 51 -8.54 3.05 -4.90
C VAL A 51 -9.55 4.17 -5.13
N MET A 52 -9.06 5.40 -5.21
CA MET A 52 -9.90 6.58 -5.36
C MET A 52 -9.85 7.11 -6.78
N SER A 53 -10.98 7.64 -7.26
CA SER A 53 -11.00 8.35 -8.53
C SER A 53 -10.37 9.73 -8.39
N ASN A 54 -9.92 10.31 -9.52
CA ASN A 54 -9.35 11.65 -9.49
C ASN A 54 -10.39 12.71 -9.12
N ARG A 55 -11.56 12.64 -9.71
CA ARG A 55 -12.65 13.61 -9.50
C ARG A 55 -14.00 13.01 -9.82
N PRO A 56 -15.03 13.23 -8.99
CA PRO A 56 -14.90 13.62 -7.59
C PRO A 56 -14.25 12.51 -6.79
N GLY A 57 -13.62 12.81 -5.69
CA GLY A 57 -12.94 11.80 -4.89
C GLY A 57 -13.89 10.74 -4.37
N ARG A 58 -14.03 9.64 -5.11
CA ARG A 58 -14.87 8.52 -4.69
C ARG A 58 -14.07 7.22 -4.77
N VAL A 59 -14.43 6.29 -3.90
CA VAL A 59 -13.83 4.96 -3.92
C VAL A 59 -14.38 4.19 -5.11
N ILE A 60 -13.49 3.73 -5.99
CA ILE A 60 -13.87 2.97 -7.18
C ILE A 60 -13.54 1.49 -7.04
N MET A 61 -12.69 1.14 -6.10
CA MET A 61 -12.31 -0.24 -5.85
C MET A 61 -11.83 -0.39 -4.42
N GLU A 62 -12.17 -1.51 -3.82
CA GLU A 62 -11.65 -1.92 -2.51
C GLU A 62 -11.03 -3.30 -2.68
N LEU A 63 -9.78 -3.45 -2.26
CA LEU A 63 -9.05 -4.69 -2.38
C LEU A 63 -8.48 -5.10 -1.04
N GLU A 64 -8.84 -6.30 -0.58
CA GLU A 64 -8.22 -6.89 0.59
C GLU A 64 -6.87 -7.46 0.20
N ILE A 65 -5.85 -7.18 1.01
CA ILE A 65 -4.51 -7.69 0.76
C ILE A 65 -4.37 -9.03 1.49
N PRO A 66 -4.25 -10.14 0.74
CA PRO A 66 -4.38 -11.49 1.32
C PRO A 66 -3.13 -12.01 2.02
N PHE A 67 -2.08 -11.19 2.16
CA PHE A 67 -0.81 -11.66 2.70
C PHE A 67 -0.85 -11.70 4.22
N GLU A 68 -0.35 -12.78 4.78
CA GLU A 68 -0.28 -12.97 6.22
C GLU A 68 0.76 -12.04 6.84
N ARG A 69 0.58 -11.74 8.11
CA ARG A 69 1.54 -10.96 8.89
C ARG A 69 2.33 -11.88 9.83
N PRO A 70 3.58 -11.52 10.17
CA PRO A 70 4.31 -10.33 9.70
C PRO A 70 4.75 -10.47 8.25
N ARG A 71 4.76 -9.35 7.53
CA ARG A 71 5.17 -9.32 6.13
C ARG A 71 6.65 -9.01 6.00
N ASN A 72 7.31 -9.67 5.05
CA ASN A 72 8.72 -9.53 4.80
C ASN A 72 8.95 -8.76 3.50
N LEU A 73 9.99 -7.93 3.43
CA LEU A 73 10.30 -7.16 2.23
C LEU A 73 10.54 -8.03 1.00
N ASP A 74 11.08 -9.23 1.19
CA ASP A 74 11.35 -10.14 0.07
C ASP A 74 10.07 -10.61 -0.63
N MET A 75 8.92 -10.55 0.03
CA MET A 75 7.64 -10.91 -0.58
C MET A 75 7.30 -10.04 -1.78
N ARG A 76 7.91 -8.85 -1.92
CA ARG A 76 7.71 -7.97 -3.07
C ARG A 76 8.06 -8.64 -4.39
N PHE A 77 8.90 -9.66 -4.35
CA PHE A 77 9.35 -10.37 -5.55
C PHE A 77 8.54 -11.63 -5.82
N GLU A 78 7.62 -11.99 -4.96
CA GLU A 78 6.76 -13.13 -5.16
C GLU A 78 5.64 -12.80 -6.15
N LYS A 79 5.21 -13.82 -6.90
CA LYS A 79 4.22 -13.64 -7.95
C LYS A 79 2.92 -13.05 -7.43
N GLU A 80 2.42 -13.54 -6.31
CA GLU A 80 1.17 -13.06 -5.73
C GLU A 80 1.22 -11.57 -5.40
N PHE A 81 2.36 -11.12 -4.88
CA PHE A 81 2.55 -9.70 -4.57
C PHE A 81 2.58 -8.86 -5.84
N VAL A 82 3.34 -9.30 -6.84
CA VAL A 82 3.45 -8.62 -8.12
C VAL A 82 2.07 -8.52 -8.79
N ASP A 83 1.29 -9.60 -8.73
CA ASP A 83 -0.06 -9.62 -9.31
C ASP A 83 -0.99 -8.60 -8.64
N ILE A 84 -0.93 -8.48 -7.31
CA ILE A 84 -1.72 -7.50 -6.57
C ILE A 84 -1.33 -6.08 -6.96
N VAL A 85 -0.04 -5.79 -7.02
CA VAL A 85 0.45 -4.46 -7.43
C VAL A 85 0.00 -4.13 -8.86
N HIS A 86 0.07 -5.11 -9.74
CA HIS A 86 -0.36 -4.94 -11.14
C HIS A 86 -1.87 -4.64 -11.20
N GLN A 87 -2.66 -5.35 -10.43
CA GLN A 87 -4.10 -5.13 -10.36
C GLN A 87 -4.43 -3.72 -9.88
N LEU A 88 -3.75 -3.25 -8.85
CA LEU A 88 -3.92 -1.88 -8.35
C LEU A 88 -3.55 -0.85 -9.40
N ARG A 89 -2.44 -1.07 -10.11
CA ARG A 89 -2.00 -0.17 -11.17
C ARG A 89 -3.02 -0.08 -12.29
N ASP A 90 -3.58 -1.21 -12.70
CA ASP A 90 -4.58 -1.23 -13.77
C ASP A 90 -5.84 -0.46 -13.39
N GLN A 91 -6.29 -0.59 -12.15
CA GLN A 91 -7.47 0.14 -11.67
C GLN A 91 -7.22 1.64 -11.64
N ILE A 92 -6.05 2.06 -11.19
CA ILE A 92 -5.68 3.49 -11.17
C ILE A 92 -5.61 4.03 -12.58
N ARG A 93 -5.01 3.29 -13.50
CA ARG A 93 -4.92 3.71 -14.91
C ARG A 93 -6.30 3.88 -15.52
N THR A 94 -7.21 2.93 -15.27
CA THR A 94 -8.58 2.99 -15.73
C THR A 94 -9.31 4.22 -15.17
N ALA A 95 -9.12 4.49 -13.88
CA ALA A 95 -9.73 5.63 -13.22
C ALA A 95 -9.27 6.96 -13.82
N ARG A 96 -7.98 7.05 -14.19
CA ARG A 96 -7.43 8.27 -14.78
C ARG A 96 -7.85 8.47 -16.22
N ALA A 97 -8.13 7.39 -16.92
CA ALA A 97 -8.54 7.45 -18.33
C ALA A 97 -10.02 7.82 -18.48
N ALA A 98 -10.80 7.64 -17.42
CA ALA A 98 -12.26 7.90 -17.46
C ALA A 98 -12.60 9.39 -17.36
#